data_1ca1aae80c74ec93dde7345d3f5de0bd
#
_entry.id   1ca1aae80c74ec93dde7345d3f5de0bd
#
_cell.length_a   1.000
_cell.length_b   1.000
_cell.length_c   1.000
_cell.angle_alpha   90.00
_cell.angle_beta   90.00
_cell.angle_gamma   90.00
#
_symmetry.space_group_name_H-M   'P 1'
#
loop_
_entity.id
_entity.type
_entity.pdbx_description
1 polymer ?
#
loop_
_entity_poly.entity_id
_entity_poly.type
_entity_poly.pdbx_seq_one_letter_code
_entity_poly.pdbx_strand_id
1 'polypeptide(L)'
;MAYRPNISPNAYLSLSTVLKTVIEVYRQLYPRQKIVLGAPTGKASRRMAEATGIDEAQTLHSILGLHGDSESKKDRERKPLEAGLLIVDETSMVDMWLIHQLFSRLRPGTKVLLVGDADQLESVGAGDVFHELIGSGVVPVTVLDEIFRQAQDSLIAHNARFINEGKTTLYYGEDFAFHKAESQEETAGIIRELYREQIAAKGIEQVEILSPFRSEGEASVNSLNEAIREEINPAAPETPEIVYAGKIFRLNDRVMQMRNNYEIKLYNRSGKQVGEGVFNGDIGTIRKISGTNVVIEFDGRYMDCPQVLLDDLELSYAITIHKSMGSEYDTVIIPLLAAHNVLLTRNLLYTAITRAKRRVLLVGEKRALYMAIHRSRKGKRNTMLGERIALYYKAVTRKALRNEEGEEWQRAS
;
A
#
# COMPACT_ATOMS: atom_id res chain seq x y z
N MET A 1 -23.57 -34.55 2.37
CA MET A 1 -23.02 -34.38 1.00
C MET A 1 -21.91 -33.33 1.10
N ALA A 2 -20.65 -33.76 0.95
CA ALA A 2 -19.52 -32.86 0.99
C ALA A 2 -19.39 -32.18 -0.38
N TYR A 3 -19.66 -30.87 -0.43
CA TYR A 3 -19.43 -30.07 -1.62
C TYR A 3 -17.91 -29.90 -1.79
N ARG A 4 -17.34 -30.51 -2.83
CA ARG A 4 -16.00 -30.20 -3.29
C ARG A 4 -16.13 -29.08 -4.33
N PRO A 5 -15.65 -27.85 -4.06
CA PRO A 5 -15.58 -26.86 -5.11
C PRO A 5 -14.64 -27.39 -6.21
N ASN A 6 -15.08 -27.29 -7.46
CA ASN A 6 -14.28 -27.60 -8.64
C ASN A 6 -13.24 -26.50 -8.81
N ILE A 7 -12.19 -26.51 -7.98
CA ILE A 7 -11.05 -25.60 -8.10
C ILE A 7 -10.16 -26.19 -9.17
N SER A 8 -10.01 -25.49 -10.29
CA SER A 8 -9.04 -25.80 -11.33
C SER A 8 -7.66 -26.01 -10.68
N PRO A 9 -6.88 -27.05 -11.05
CA PRO A 9 -5.56 -27.32 -10.48
C PRO A 9 -4.54 -26.18 -10.66
N ASN A 10 -4.88 -25.13 -11.42
CA ASN A 10 -4.05 -23.97 -11.72
C ASN A 10 -4.48 -22.68 -10.98
N ALA A 11 -5.41 -22.76 -10.03
CA ALA A 11 -5.80 -21.59 -9.25
C ALA A 11 -4.73 -21.30 -8.18
N TYR A 12 -3.92 -20.29 -8.46
CA TYR A 12 -2.99 -19.72 -7.50
C TYR A 12 -3.74 -19.25 -6.26
N LEU A 13 -3.42 -19.79 -5.09
CA LEU A 13 -3.85 -19.24 -3.81
C LEU A 13 -3.03 -17.96 -3.51
N SER A 14 -3.23 -16.91 -4.30
CA SER A 14 -2.83 -15.58 -3.89
C SER A 14 -3.70 -15.16 -2.70
N LEU A 15 -3.23 -14.21 -1.90
CA LEU A 15 -4.04 -13.62 -0.82
C LEU A 15 -5.44 -13.20 -1.32
N SER A 16 -5.50 -12.67 -2.55
CA SER A 16 -6.75 -12.32 -3.24
C SER A 16 -7.67 -13.52 -3.44
N THR A 17 -7.14 -14.69 -3.78
CA THR A 17 -7.93 -15.92 -3.94
C THR A 17 -8.47 -16.39 -2.59
N VAL A 18 -7.67 -16.32 -1.53
CA VAL A 18 -8.11 -16.64 -0.16
C VAL A 18 -9.24 -15.71 0.26
N LEU A 19 -9.09 -14.41 0.07
CA LEU A 19 -10.12 -13.42 0.40
C LEU A 19 -11.42 -13.68 -0.37
N LYS A 20 -11.33 -13.94 -1.67
CA LYS A 20 -12.51 -14.28 -2.50
C LYS A 20 -13.22 -15.50 -1.95
N THR A 21 -12.47 -16.56 -1.62
CA THR A 21 -13.04 -17.79 -1.04
C THR A 21 -13.72 -17.53 0.30
N VAL A 22 -13.10 -16.77 1.20
CA VAL A 22 -13.69 -16.38 2.48
C VAL A 22 -15.01 -15.62 2.28
N ILE A 23 -15.04 -14.68 1.34
CA ILE A 23 -16.25 -13.91 1.01
C ILE A 23 -17.35 -14.82 0.47
N GLU A 24 -17.04 -15.73 -0.46
CA GLU A 24 -18.00 -16.66 -1.02
C GLU A 24 -18.59 -17.59 0.06
N VAL A 25 -17.75 -18.17 0.91
CA VAL A 25 -18.19 -19.01 2.03
C VAL A 25 -19.05 -18.20 3.00
N TYR A 26 -18.65 -16.97 3.34
CA TYR A 26 -19.42 -16.12 4.23
C TYR A 26 -20.81 -15.78 3.67
N ARG A 27 -20.91 -15.47 2.38
CA ARG A 27 -22.19 -15.21 1.69
C ARG A 27 -23.13 -16.41 1.72
N GLN A 28 -22.57 -17.63 1.59
CA GLN A 28 -23.38 -18.86 1.68
C GLN A 28 -23.91 -19.10 3.09
N LEU A 29 -23.08 -18.87 4.11
CA LEU A 29 -23.46 -19.07 5.52
C LEU A 29 -24.38 -17.97 6.05
N TYR A 30 -24.20 -16.75 5.58
CA TYR A 30 -24.88 -15.55 6.08
C TYR A 30 -25.43 -14.68 4.93
N PRO A 31 -26.38 -15.16 4.12
CA PRO A 31 -26.80 -14.50 2.87
C PRO A 31 -27.45 -13.13 3.05
N ARG A 32 -27.91 -12.80 4.27
CA ARG A 32 -28.54 -11.52 4.58
C ARG A 32 -27.61 -10.52 5.26
N GLN A 33 -26.37 -10.91 5.55
CA GLN A 33 -25.43 -10.04 6.24
C GLN A 33 -24.59 -9.26 5.23
N LYS A 34 -24.41 -7.97 5.50
CA LYS A 34 -23.57 -7.10 4.68
C LYS A 34 -22.10 -7.38 4.92
N ILE A 35 -21.33 -7.47 3.83
CA ILE A 35 -19.87 -7.52 3.85
C ILE A 35 -19.37 -6.13 3.49
N VAL A 36 -18.47 -5.58 4.30
CA VAL A 36 -17.80 -4.31 4.04
C VAL A 36 -16.32 -4.58 3.81
N LEU A 37 -15.79 -4.06 2.69
CA LEU A 37 -14.40 -4.19 2.29
C LEU A 37 -13.70 -2.83 2.43
N GLY A 38 -12.59 -2.79 3.13
CA GLY A 38 -11.84 -1.57 3.36
C GLY A 38 -10.33 -1.74 3.24
N ALA A 39 -9.64 -0.67 2.85
CA ALA A 39 -8.19 -0.59 2.85
C ALA A 39 -7.74 0.83 3.25
N PRO A 40 -6.50 1.02 3.75
CA PRO A 40 -6.03 2.34 4.16
C PRO A 40 -5.82 3.31 3.00
N THR A 41 -5.59 2.82 1.78
CA THR A 41 -5.34 3.64 0.59
C THR A 41 -6.35 3.38 -0.53
N GLY A 42 -6.58 4.39 -1.40
CA GLY A 42 -7.47 4.25 -2.57
C GLY A 42 -6.98 3.18 -3.55
N LYS A 43 -5.67 3.05 -3.73
CA LYS A 43 -5.09 2.05 -4.63
C LYS A 43 -5.29 0.63 -4.11
N ALA A 44 -5.09 0.41 -2.80
CA ALA A 44 -5.35 -0.88 -2.17
C ALA A 44 -6.84 -1.25 -2.21
N SER A 45 -7.74 -0.28 -1.98
CA SER A 45 -9.19 -0.54 -2.07
C SER A 45 -9.64 -0.91 -3.50
N ARG A 46 -9.11 -0.23 -4.53
CA ARG A 46 -9.38 -0.60 -5.93
C ARG A 46 -8.87 -2.01 -6.26
N ARG A 47 -7.64 -2.34 -5.86
CA ARG A 47 -7.09 -3.71 -6.05
C ARG A 47 -7.94 -4.77 -5.32
N MET A 48 -8.42 -4.47 -4.14
CA MET A 48 -9.31 -5.35 -3.39
C MET A 48 -10.64 -5.55 -4.12
N ALA A 49 -11.22 -4.49 -4.71
CA ALA A 49 -12.43 -4.58 -5.53
C ALA A 49 -12.21 -5.47 -6.76
N GLU A 50 -11.14 -5.24 -7.52
CA GLU A 50 -10.78 -6.04 -8.69
C GLU A 50 -10.55 -7.51 -8.33
N ALA A 51 -9.80 -7.77 -7.26
CA ALA A 51 -9.45 -9.11 -6.82
C ALA A 51 -10.64 -9.92 -6.32
N THR A 52 -11.60 -9.27 -5.64
CA THR A 52 -12.77 -9.92 -5.05
C THR A 52 -13.99 -9.91 -5.96
N GLY A 53 -14.00 -9.06 -6.99
CA GLY A 53 -15.17 -8.82 -7.84
C GLY A 53 -16.31 -8.09 -7.09
N ILE A 54 -15.98 -7.34 -6.04
CA ILE A 54 -16.91 -6.52 -5.27
C ILE A 54 -16.54 -5.05 -5.47
N ASP A 55 -17.31 -4.34 -6.28
CA ASP A 55 -17.03 -2.94 -6.65
C ASP A 55 -17.11 -1.95 -5.47
N GLU A 56 -17.69 -2.34 -4.36
CA GLU A 56 -17.96 -1.49 -3.18
C GLU A 56 -16.78 -1.41 -2.19
N ALA A 57 -15.57 -1.89 -2.54
CA ALA A 57 -14.41 -1.73 -1.67
C ALA A 57 -13.98 -0.25 -1.60
N GLN A 58 -13.79 0.27 -0.40
CA GLN A 58 -13.55 1.69 -0.12
C GLN A 58 -12.31 1.92 0.75
N THR A 59 -11.83 3.16 0.80
CA THR A 59 -10.84 3.52 1.81
C THR A 59 -11.47 3.52 3.20
N LEU A 60 -10.70 3.18 4.24
CA LEU A 60 -11.17 3.25 5.62
C LEU A 60 -11.68 4.64 5.98
N HIS A 61 -11.03 5.70 5.47
CA HIS A 61 -11.49 7.08 5.66
C HIS A 61 -12.87 7.31 5.04
N SER A 62 -13.12 6.75 3.85
CA SER A 62 -14.43 6.83 3.18
C SER A 62 -15.50 6.08 3.97
N ILE A 63 -15.24 4.84 4.37
CA ILE A 63 -16.15 4.02 5.19
C ILE A 63 -16.56 4.76 6.47
N LEU A 64 -15.62 5.51 7.04
CA LEU A 64 -15.80 6.23 8.29
C LEU A 64 -16.34 7.66 8.09
N GLY A 65 -16.54 8.11 6.84
CA GLY A 65 -16.95 9.49 6.55
C GLY A 65 -15.96 10.53 7.05
N LEU A 66 -14.66 10.22 7.04
CA LEU A 66 -13.60 11.12 7.49
C LEU A 66 -13.13 11.98 6.32
N HIS A 67 -14.03 12.79 5.75
CA HIS A 67 -13.77 13.68 4.63
C HIS A 67 -13.60 15.12 5.10
N GLY A 68 -12.49 15.77 4.71
CA GLY A 68 -12.28 17.20 4.79
C GLY A 68 -12.07 17.82 6.19
N ASP A 69 -11.50 19.03 6.17
CA ASP A 69 -11.22 19.86 7.37
C ASP A 69 -12.45 20.59 7.91
N SER A 70 -13.63 20.46 7.30
CA SER A 70 -14.77 21.36 7.50
C SER A 70 -15.92 20.80 8.32
N GLU A 71 -15.88 19.56 8.78
CA GLU A 71 -16.95 19.10 9.67
C GLU A 71 -16.75 19.63 11.09
N SER A 72 -17.66 20.51 11.48
CA SER A 72 -17.81 20.98 12.86
C SER A 72 -17.86 19.77 13.80
N LYS A 73 -17.19 19.86 14.93
CA LYS A 73 -17.10 18.81 15.96
C LYS A 73 -18.48 18.28 16.44
N LYS A 74 -19.59 18.87 16.01
CA LYS A 74 -20.97 18.53 16.40
C LYS A 74 -21.65 17.46 15.52
N ASP A 75 -21.25 17.29 14.25
CA ASP A 75 -21.90 16.30 13.36
C ASP A 75 -21.24 14.92 13.34
N ARG A 76 -20.25 14.70 14.17
CA ARG A 76 -19.64 13.39 14.40
C ARG A 76 -20.50 12.49 15.31
N GLU A 77 -21.80 12.45 15.11
CA GLU A 77 -22.55 11.29 15.59
C GLU A 77 -21.96 10.06 14.89
N ARG A 78 -21.23 9.28 15.68
CA ARG A 78 -20.52 8.09 15.25
C ARG A 78 -21.56 7.06 14.79
N LYS A 79 -22.05 7.16 13.55
CA LYS A 79 -22.98 6.19 12.99
C LYS A 79 -22.33 4.81 13.03
N PRO A 80 -22.98 3.83 13.65
CA PRO A 80 -22.49 2.47 13.68
C PRO A 80 -22.31 1.93 12.26
N LEU A 81 -21.24 1.21 12.02
CA LEU A 81 -21.01 0.51 10.76
C LEU A 81 -21.94 -0.69 10.64
N GLU A 82 -22.79 -0.68 9.62
CA GLU A 82 -23.68 -1.82 9.35
C GLU A 82 -22.95 -2.89 8.54
N ALA A 83 -22.30 -3.81 9.26
CA ALA A 83 -21.57 -4.92 8.67
C ALA A 83 -21.75 -6.18 9.50
N GLY A 84 -22.00 -7.29 8.85
CA GLY A 84 -21.90 -8.62 9.46
C GLY A 84 -20.45 -9.12 9.41
N LEU A 85 -19.74 -8.77 8.34
CA LEU A 85 -18.30 -9.01 8.17
C LEU A 85 -17.63 -7.73 7.66
N LEU A 86 -16.58 -7.31 8.35
CA LEU A 86 -15.65 -6.27 7.91
C LEU A 86 -14.32 -6.95 7.53
N ILE A 87 -13.85 -6.70 6.33
CA ILE A 87 -12.52 -7.13 5.89
C ILE A 87 -11.66 -5.89 5.67
N VAL A 88 -10.50 -5.84 6.30
CA VAL A 88 -9.52 -4.75 6.16
C VAL A 88 -8.25 -5.34 5.57
N ASP A 89 -7.89 -4.89 4.37
CA ASP A 89 -6.63 -5.26 3.71
C ASP A 89 -5.54 -4.20 3.99
N GLU A 90 -4.26 -4.56 3.76
CA GLU A 90 -3.09 -3.73 4.05
C GLU A 90 -3.10 -3.17 5.49
N THR A 91 -3.49 -4.01 6.47
CA THR A 91 -3.65 -3.59 7.87
C THR A 91 -2.34 -3.12 8.51
N SER A 92 -1.18 -3.53 7.99
CA SER A 92 0.14 -3.02 8.43
C SER A 92 0.26 -1.50 8.34
N MET A 93 -0.49 -0.86 7.43
CA MET A 93 -0.52 0.59 7.25
C MET A 93 -1.49 1.32 8.20
N VAL A 94 -2.31 0.60 8.96
CA VAL A 94 -3.35 1.19 9.82
C VAL A 94 -2.76 1.59 11.15
N ASP A 95 -2.88 2.88 11.50
CA ASP A 95 -2.40 3.43 12.77
C ASP A 95 -3.43 3.28 13.92
N MET A 96 -3.00 3.64 15.13
CA MET A 96 -3.83 3.56 16.35
C MET A 96 -5.08 4.44 16.27
N TRP A 97 -4.99 5.60 15.64
CA TRP A 97 -6.15 6.49 15.55
C TRP A 97 -7.20 5.92 14.61
N LEU A 98 -6.79 5.46 13.44
CA LEU A 98 -7.68 4.93 12.41
C LEU A 98 -8.35 3.63 12.86
N ILE A 99 -7.61 2.70 13.49
CA ILE A 99 -8.19 1.47 14.01
C ILE A 99 -9.17 1.74 15.17
N HIS A 100 -8.86 2.74 16.02
CA HIS A 100 -9.77 3.18 17.06
C HIS A 100 -11.07 3.74 16.48
N GLN A 101 -10.99 4.62 15.45
CA GLN A 101 -12.17 5.12 14.76
C GLN A 101 -13.02 3.97 14.17
N LEU A 102 -12.35 2.99 13.58
CA LEU A 102 -13.01 1.85 12.96
C LEU A 102 -13.74 0.98 14.01
N PHE A 103 -13.01 0.54 15.03
CA PHE A 103 -13.57 -0.38 16.04
C PHE A 103 -14.64 0.28 16.90
N SER A 104 -14.55 1.57 17.17
CA SER A 104 -15.57 2.29 17.93
C SER A 104 -16.94 2.40 17.22
N ARG A 105 -16.99 2.07 15.91
CA ARG A 105 -18.24 2.06 15.11
C ARG A 105 -18.75 0.66 14.80
N LEU A 106 -18.04 -0.38 15.21
CA LEU A 106 -18.53 -1.75 15.02
C LEU A 106 -19.70 -2.06 15.97
N ARG A 107 -20.67 -2.79 15.45
CA ARG A 107 -21.75 -3.34 16.26
C ARG A 107 -21.31 -4.65 16.93
N PRO A 108 -21.81 -4.97 18.11
CA PRO A 108 -21.63 -6.29 18.70
C PRO A 108 -22.05 -7.39 17.73
N GLY A 109 -21.21 -8.43 17.57
CA GLY A 109 -21.45 -9.53 16.63
C GLY A 109 -20.88 -9.32 15.21
N THR A 110 -20.39 -8.12 14.86
CA THR A 110 -19.63 -7.92 13.61
C THR A 110 -18.35 -8.75 13.64
N LYS A 111 -18.17 -9.59 12.61
CA LYS A 111 -16.92 -10.32 12.41
C LYS A 111 -15.90 -9.41 11.73
N VAL A 112 -14.64 -9.48 12.15
CA VAL A 112 -13.55 -8.66 11.58
C VAL A 112 -12.45 -9.58 11.09
N LEU A 113 -12.05 -9.40 9.85
CA LEU A 113 -10.89 -10.03 9.24
C LEU A 113 -9.87 -8.94 8.88
N LEU A 114 -8.73 -8.97 9.56
CA LEU A 114 -7.60 -8.08 9.29
C LEU A 114 -6.57 -8.84 8.47
N VAL A 115 -6.20 -8.27 7.34
CA VAL A 115 -5.27 -8.88 6.38
C VAL A 115 -4.10 -7.93 6.17
N GLY A 116 -2.89 -8.45 6.10
CA GLY A 116 -1.71 -7.62 5.90
C GLY A 116 -0.43 -8.45 5.99
N ASP A 117 0.68 -7.78 5.78
CA ASP A 117 2.01 -8.35 5.88
C ASP A 117 2.76 -7.65 7.03
N ALA A 118 3.02 -8.42 8.09
CA ALA A 118 3.67 -7.92 9.29
C ALA A 118 5.16 -7.56 9.08
N ASP A 119 5.76 -8.03 7.99
CA ASP A 119 7.18 -7.78 7.69
C ASP A 119 7.39 -6.53 6.80
N GLN A 120 6.30 -5.97 6.25
CA GLN A 120 6.33 -4.69 5.55
C GLN A 120 6.50 -3.51 6.52
N LEU A 121 6.59 -2.31 5.96
CA LEU A 121 6.65 -1.07 6.74
C LEU A 121 5.38 -0.91 7.58
N GLU A 122 5.58 -0.54 8.82
CA GLU A 122 4.50 -0.13 9.72
C GLU A 122 3.86 1.18 9.29
N SER A 123 2.69 1.50 9.86
CA SER A 123 1.98 2.75 9.62
C SER A 123 2.86 3.98 9.85
N VAL A 124 2.68 5.04 9.06
CA VAL A 124 3.36 6.34 9.28
C VAL A 124 2.85 7.00 10.57
N GLY A 125 1.58 6.82 10.89
CA GLY A 125 0.96 7.28 12.13
C GLY A 125 1.43 6.49 13.36
N ALA A 126 0.97 6.90 14.54
CA ALA A 126 1.36 6.31 15.81
C ALA A 126 0.86 4.86 15.96
N GLY A 127 1.71 3.99 16.50
CA GLY A 127 1.37 2.61 16.82
C GLY A 127 1.82 1.59 15.76
N ASP A 128 1.86 0.34 16.19
CA ASP A 128 2.13 -0.84 15.35
C ASP A 128 1.02 -1.86 15.59
N VAL A 129 -0.19 -1.45 15.19
CA VAL A 129 -1.44 -2.13 15.53
C VAL A 129 -1.43 -3.58 15.08
N PHE A 130 -1.01 -3.85 13.85
CA PHE A 130 -1.07 -5.19 13.28
C PHE A 130 -0.14 -6.17 14.01
N HIS A 131 1.11 -5.77 14.25
CA HIS A 131 2.07 -6.58 15.02
C HIS A 131 1.62 -6.79 16.47
N GLU A 132 1.09 -5.76 17.11
CA GLU A 132 0.65 -5.86 18.49
C GLU A 132 -0.60 -6.72 18.66
N LEU A 133 -1.52 -6.71 17.68
CA LEU A 133 -2.66 -7.64 17.65
C LEU A 133 -2.19 -9.09 17.50
N ILE A 134 -1.30 -9.36 16.55
CA ILE A 134 -0.69 -10.69 16.34
C ILE A 134 0.05 -11.14 17.62
N GLY A 135 0.90 -10.28 18.17
CA GLY A 135 1.71 -10.56 19.36
C GLY A 135 0.92 -10.67 20.66
N SER A 136 -0.33 -10.22 20.70
CA SER A 136 -1.18 -10.29 21.90
C SER A 136 -1.49 -11.73 22.34
N GLY A 137 -1.46 -12.68 21.39
CA GLY A 137 -1.77 -14.10 21.62
C GLY A 137 -3.24 -14.40 21.91
N VAL A 138 -4.15 -13.40 21.81
CA VAL A 138 -5.59 -13.60 22.07
C VAL A 138 -6.44 -13.43 20.83
N VAL A 139 -5.89 -12.86 19.77
CA VAL A 139 -6.56 -12.77 18.45
C VAL A 139 -6.19 -14.01 17.66
N PRO A 140 -7.16 -14.72 17.05
CA PRO A 140 -6.83 -15.82 16.14
C PRO A 140 -5.99 -15.33 14.94
N VAL A 141 -4.88 -16.01 14.67
CA VAL A 141 -3.95 -15.66 13.59
C VAL A 141 -3.75 -16.85 12.68
N THR A 142 -3.83 -16.60 11.37
CA THR A 142 -3.43 -17.56 10.35
C THR A 142 -2.29 -16.95 9.55
N VAL A 143 -1.15 -17.64 9.50
CA VAL A 143 0.02 -17.23 8.73
C VAL A 143 0.03 -18.01 7.43
N LEU A 144 0.20 -17.31 6.30
CA LEU A 144 0.39 -17.90 4.98
C LEU A 144 1.90 -17.91 4.70
N ASP A 145 2.56 -19.01 4.99
CA ASP A 145 4.04 -19.16 4.92
C ASP A 145 4.52 -20.03 3.76
N GLU A 146 3.61 -20.68 3.05
CA GLU A 146 3.96 -21.49 1.90
C GLU A 146 4.08 -20.65 0.63
N ILE A 147 5.28 -20.67 0.03
CA ILE A 147 5.53 -20.11 -1.31
C ILE A 147 5.09 -21.18 -2.33
N PHE A 148 4.06 -20.87 -3.12
CA PHE A 148 3.57 -21.78 -4.14
C PHE A 148 4.61 -22.10 -5.23
N ARG A 149 4.50 -23.30 -5.85
CA ARG A 149 5.46 -23.87 -6.79
C ARG A 149 5.95 -22.93 -7.89
N GLN A 150 5.12 -22.02 -8.41
CA GLN A 150 5.54 -21.06 -9.44
C GLN A 150 6.29 -19.83 -8.87
N ALA A 151 6.07 -19.49 -7.62
CA ALA A 151 6.87 -18.49 -6.93
C ALA A 151 8.15 -19.11 -6.34
N GLN A 152 8.26 -20.45 -6.31
CA GLN A 152 9.48 -21.15 -5.86
C GLN A 152 10.67 -20.92 -6.80
N ASP A 153 10.43 -20.63 -8.08
CA ASP A 153 11.49 -20.32 -9.05
C ASP A 153 11.85 -18.82 -9.07
N SER A 154 11.07 -17.96 -8.38
CA SER A 154 11.34 -16.50 -8.33
C SER A 154 12.40 -16.16 -7.30
N LEU A 155 13.50 -15.59 -7.77
CA LEU A 155 14.56 -15.07 -6.89
C LEU A 155 14.05 -13.91 -6.04
N ILE A 156 13.03 -13.17 -6.50
CA ILE A 156 12.39 -12.09 -5.72
C ILE A 156 11.82 -12.67 -4.43
N ALA A 157 11.01 -13.73 -4.52
CA ALA A 157 10.38 -14.36 -3.36
C ALA A 157 11.42 -14.98 -2.42
N HIS A 158 12.42 -15.68 -2.97
CA HIS A 158 13.51 -16.26 -2.17
C HIS A 158 14.33 -15.19 -1.45
N ASN A 159 14.75 -14.16 -2.16
CA ASN A 159 15.56 -13.08 -1.58
C ASN A 159 14.77 -12.25 -0.59
N ALA A 160 13.48 -11.98 -0.83
CA ALA A 160 12.61 -11.31 0.14
C ALA A 160 12.56 -12.08 1.46
N ARG A 161 12.37 -13.42 1.40
CA ARG A 161 12.42 -14.28 2.59
C ARG A 161 13.78 -14.23 3.28
N PHE A 162 14.89 -14.34 2.55
CA PHE A 162 16.23 -14.29 3.14
C PHE A 162 16.52 -12.96 3.80
N ILE A 163 16.12 -11.85 3.16
CA ILE A 163 16.22 -10.51 3.75
C ILE A 163 15.43 -10.46 5.05
N ASN A 164 14.20 -10.98 5.06
CA ASN A 164 13.37 -11.00 6.26
C ASN A 164 13.97 -11.83 7.40
N GLU A 165 14.60 -12.95 7.06
CA GLU A 165 15.37 -13.78 7.99
C GLU A 165 16.70 -13.15 8.42
N GLY A 166 17.12 -12.02 7.85
CA GLY A 166 18.41 -11.36 8.12
C GLY A 166 19.61 -12.00 7.44
N LYS A 167 19.38 -12.84 6.44
CA LYS A 167 20.43 -13.48 5.64
C LYS A 167 20.93 -12.55 4.55
N THR A 168 22.24 -12.46 4.39
CA THR A 168 22.90 -11.60 3.39
C THR A 168 23.30 -12.33 2.12
N THR A 169 23.22 -13.65 2.11
CA THR A 169 23.48 -14.45 0.90
C THR A 169 22.24 -14.40 0.03
N LEU A 170 22.27 -13.55 -1.01
CA LEU A 170 21.19 -13.40 -1.98
C LEU A 170 21.58 -14.05 -3.31
N TYR A 171 20.58 -14.51 -4.05
CA TYR A 171 20.72 -15.06 -5.38
C TYR A 171 20.44 -13.99 -6.43
N TYR A 172 21.22 -14.01 -7.50
CA TYR A 172 21.12 -13.05 -8.60
C TYR A 172 20.85 -13.76 -9.91
N GLY A 173 20.01 -13.17 -10.76
CA GLY A 173 19.59 -13.70 -12.05
C GLY A 173 18.76 -12.68 -12.83
N GLU A 174 17.91 -13.14 -13.72
CA GLU A 174 17.12 -12.26 -14.60
C GLU A 174 16.08 -11.43 -13.87
N ASP A 175 15.45 -12.02 -12.84
CA ASP A 175 14.38 -11.37 -12.07
C ASP A 175 14.90 -10.60 -10.84
N PHE A 176 16.18 -10.77 -10.45
CA PHE A 176 16.78 -10.10 -9.31
C PHE A 176 18.26 -9.79 -9.57
N ALA A 177 18.59 -8.54 -9.81
CA ALA A 177 19.93 -8.11 -10.15
C ALA A 177 20.47 -7.02 -9.21
N PHE A 178 21.81 -6.97 -9.08
CA PHE A 178 22.51 -5.94 -8.33
C PHE A 178 23.56 -5.27 -9.22
N HIS A 179 23.39 -3.97 -9.42
CA HIS A 179 24.32 -3.11 -10.15
C HIS A 179 25.16 -2.32 -9.15
N LYS A 180 26.46 -2.62 -9.12
CA LYS A 180 27.39 -1.96 -8.21
C LYS A 180 27.63 -0.52 -8.65
N ALA A 181 27.55 0.41 -7.72
CA ALA A 181 27.98 1.80 -7.85
C ALA A 181 28.69 2.24 -6.56
N GLU A 182 29.62 3.18 -6.67
CA GLU A 182 30.45 3.62 -5.55
C GLU A 182 30.18 5.09 -5.13
N SER A 183 29.39 5.82 -5.93
CA SER A 183 28.96 7.18 -5.63
C SER A 183 27.47 7.39 -5.85
N GLN A 184 26.95 8.52 -5.39
CA GLN A 184 25.54 8.91 -5.62
C GLN A 184 25.30 9.24 -7.09
N GLU A 185 26.23 9.94 -7.74
CA GLU A 185 26.14 10.30 -9.15
C GLU A 185 26.17 9.05 -10.04
N GLU A 186 27.08 8.11 -9.77
CA GLU A 186 27.14 6.84 -10.51
C GLU A 186 25.84 6.04 -10.32
N THR A 187 25.34 5.97 -9.10
CA THR A 187 24.05 5.31 -8.78
C THR A 187 22.92 5.95 -9.57
N ALA A 188 22.80 7.28 -9.57
CA ALA A 188 21.77 7.99 -10.31
C ALA A 188 21.90 7.79 -11.83
N GLY A 189 23.13 7.77 -12.35
CA GLY A 189 23.42 7.50 -13.77
C GLY A 189 22.93 6.12 -14.20
N ILE A 190 23.32 5.07 -13.45
CA ILE A 190 22.89 3.69 -13.72
C ILE A 190 21.36 3.55 -13.61
N ILE A 191 20.73 4.18 -12.61
CA ILE A 191 19.26 4.14 -12.44
C ILE A 191 18.57 4.73 -13.68
N ARG A 192 19.02 5.88 -14.18
CA ARG A 192 18.42 6.54 -15.35
C ARG A 192 18.56 5.66 -16.60
N GLU A 193 19.72 5.04 -16.81
CA GLU A 193 19.95 4.11 -17.92
C GLU A 193 19.01 2.90 -17.84
N LEU A 194 18.98 2.22 -16.70
CA LEU A 194 18.11 1.09 -16.47
C LEU A 194 16.63 1.45 -16.60
N TYR A 195 16.22 2.61 -16.07
CA TYR A 195 14.84 3.07 -16.18
C TYR A 195 14.44 3.28 -17.64
N ARG A 196 15.29 3.96 -18.43
CA ARG A 196 15.08 4.16 -19.87
C ARG A 196 14.96 2.84 -20.64
N GLU A 197 15.84 1.87 -20.36
CA GLU A 197 15.80 0.54 -20.97
C GLU A 197 14.49 -0.18 -20.61
N GLN A 198 14.12 -0.19 -19.35
CA GLN A 198 12.92 -0.92 -18.87
C GLN A 198 11.64 -0.29 -19.39
N ILE A 199 11.51 1.04 -19.41
CA ILE A 199 10.32 1.69 -19.96
C ILE A 199 10.19 1.51 -21.48
N ALA A 200 11.29 1.46 -22.21
CA ALA A 200 11.29 1.16 -23.65
C ALA A 200 10.79 -0.27 -23.94
N ALA A 201 11.12 -1.21 -23.05
CA ALA A 201 10.72 -2.61 -23.20
C ALA A 201 9.29 -2.89 -22.72
N LYS A 202 8.81 -2.22 -21.68
CA LYS A 202 7.58 -2.59 -20.95
C LYS A 202 6.54 -1.48 -20.84
N GLY A 203 6.90 -0.24 -21.13
CA GLY A 203 6.08 0.94 -20.91
C GLY A 203 6.28 1.55 -19.53
N ILE A 204 6.07 2.87 -19.45
CA ILE A 204 6.33 3.68 -18.25
C ILE A 204 5.45 3.31 -17.05
N GLU A 205 4.26 2.76 -17.30
CA GLU A 205 3.31 2.37 -16.24
C GLU A 205 3.76 1.10 -15.48
N GLN A 206 4.69 0.33 -16.06
CA GLN A 206 5.12 -0.96 -15.52
C GLN A 206 6.43 -0.87 -14.72
N VAL A 207 7.10 0.28 -14.75
CA VAL A 207 8.43 0.46 -14.13
C VAL A 207 8.37 1.57 -13.10
N GLU A 208 8.91 1.30 -11.91
CA GLU A 208 8.95 2.29 -10.84
C GLU A 208 10.33 2.35 -10.17
N ILE A 209 10.78 3.55 -9.84
CA ILE A 209 11.97 3.77 -9.03
C ILE A 209 11.52 4.05 -7.59
N LEU A 210 11.96 3.20 -6.66
CA LEU A 210 11.62 3.30 -5.24
C LEU A 210 12.82 3.77 -4.43
N SER A 211 12.92 5.07 -4.17
CA SER A 211 14.01 5.62 -3.36
C SER A 211 13.63 5.72 -1.88
N PRO A 212 14.56 5.41 -0.96
CA PRO A 212 14.36 5.64 0.47
C PRO A 212 14.36 7.14 0.84
N PHE A 213 14.96 8.01 0.01
CA PHE A 213 15.12 9.44 0.27
C PHE A 213 14.34 10.32 -0.69
N ARG A 214 13.72 11.38 -0.14
CA ARG A 214 12.92 12.32 -0.94
C ARG A 214 13.76 13.42 -1.58
N SER A 215 14.64 14.08 -0.83
CA SER A 215 15.23 15.35 -1.22
C SER A 215 16.76 15.44 -1.12
N GLU A 216 17.43 14.49 -0.50
CA GLU A 216 18.88 14.59 -0.28
C GLU A 216 19.64 13.66 -1.23
N GLY A 217 20.55 14.26 -2.03
CA GLY A 217 21.48 13.58 -2.93
C GLY A 217 20.89 13.26 -4.31
N GLU A 218 21.78 12.88 -5.23
CA GLU A 218 21.48 12.65 -6.65
C GLU A 218 20.51 11.47 -6.90
N ALA A 219 20.52 10.45 -6.03
CA ALA A 219 19.61 9.31 -6.10
C ALA A 219 18.33 9.50 -5.24
N SER A 220 18.02 10.74 -4.85
CA SER A 220 16.78 11.09 -4.18
C SER A 220 15.60 11.13 -5.17
N VAL A 221 14.39 11.06 -4.66
CA VAL A 221 13.16 11.15 -5.47
C VAL A 221 13.13 12.45 -6.27
N ASN A 222 13.43 13.57 -5.64
CA ASN A 222 13.37 14.87 -6.32
C ASN A 222 14.40 14.97 -7.45
N SER A 223 15.67 14.64 -7.17
CA SER A 223 16.75 14.72 -8.17
C SER A 223 16.52 13.75 -9.33
N LEU A 224 16.09 12.52 -9.03
CA LEU A 224 15.77 11.53 -10.07
C LEU A 224 14.55 11.96 -10.92
N ASN A 225 13.51 12.51 -10.31
CA ASN A 225 12.35 13.01 -11.05
C ASN A 225 12.72 14.12 -12.04
N GLU A 226 13.53 15.08 -11.61
CA GLU A 226 14.00 16.17 -12.48
C GLU A 226 14.90 15.65 -13.61
N ALA A 227 15.90 14.83 -13.27
CA ALA A 227 16.85 14.31 -14.25
C ALA A 227 16.17 13.40 -15.29
N ILE A 228 15.27 12.50 -14.85
CA ILE A 228 14.54 11.59 -15.74
C ILE A 228 13.56 12.37 -16.62
N ARG A 229 12.86 13.36 -16.07
CA ARG A 229 11.98 14.22 -16.88
C ARG A 229 12.75 14.87 -18.04
N GLU A 230 13.93 15.45 -17.77
CA GLU A 230 14.73 16.10 -18.83
C GLU A 230 15.21 15.10 -19.91
N GLU A 231 15.33 13.82 -19.57
CA GLU A 231 15.70 12.78 -20.54
C GLU A 231 14.53 12.26 -21.37
N ILE A 232 13.35 12.08 -20.74
CA ILE A 232 12.20 11.42 -21.39
C ILE A 232 11.19 12.44 -21.92
N ASN A 233 11.06 13.59 -21.26
CA ASN A 233 10.13 14.66 -21.61
C ASN A 233 10.82 16.02 -21.52
N PRO A 234 11.88 16.26 -22.33
CA PRO A 234 12.65 17.50 -22.30
C PRO A 234 11.79 18.71 -22.65
N ALA A 235 12.18 19.88 -22.16
CA ALA A 235 11.58 21.13 -22.57
C ALA A 235 11.82 21.35 -24.07
N ALA A 236 10.75 21.66 -24.82
CA ALA A 236 10.83 22.05 -26.21
C ALA A 236 9.90 23.23 -26.46
N PRO A 237 10.23 24.13 -27.41
CA PRO A 237 9.42 25.33 -27.67
C PRO A 237 7.94 25.05 -27.96
N GLU A 238 7.64 23.87 -28.49
CA GLU A 238 6.28 23.45 -28.85
C GLU A 238 5.59 22.61 -27.76
N THR A 239 6.32 22.23 -26.69
CA THR A 239 5.74 21.44 -25.60
C THR A 239 5.02 22.37 -24.62
N PRO A 240 3.69 22.27 -24.49
CA PRO A 240 2.95 23.06 -23.52
C PRO A 240 3.44 22.76 -22.09
N GLU A 241 3.71 23.83 -21.35
CA GLU A 241 4.03 23.72 -19.94
C GLU A 241 3.25 24.76 -19.12
N ILE A 242 3.08 24.49 -17.84
CA ILE A 242 2.47 25.41 -16.88
C ILE A 242 3.36 25.51 -15.64
N VAL A 243 3.55 26.74 -15.17
CA VAL A 243 4.31 27.03 -13.95
C VAL A 243 3.30 27.42 -12.86
N TYR A 244 3.35 26.72 -11.71
CA TYR A 244 2.54 27.02 -10.57
C TYR A 244 3.30 26.80 -9.26
N ALA A 245 3.27 27.79 -8.38
CA ALA A 245 3.96 27.75 -7.07
C ALA A 245 5.45 27.28 -7.15
N GLY A 246 6.15 27.67 -8.22
CA GLY A 246 7.56 27.29 -8.45
C GLY A 246 7.76 25.88 -9.03
N LYS A 247 6.69 25.10 -9.25
CA LYS A 247 6.73 23.82 -9.94
C LYS A 247 6.42 24.01 -11.42
N ILE A 248 7.12 23.27 -12.26
CA ILE A 248 6.90 23.24 -13.72
C ILE A 248 6.31 21.88 -14.07
N PHE A 249 5.18 21.90 -14.76
CA PHE A 249 4.52 20.71 -15.30
C PHE A 249 4.44 20.82 -16.82
N ARG A 250 4.80 19.75 -17.53
CA ARG A 250 4.77 19.66 -18.99
C ARG A 250 3.73 18.68 -19.47
N LEU A 251 3.27 18.87 -20.69
CA LEU A 251 2.47 17.86 -21.39
C LEU A 251 3.23 16.52 -21.37
N ASN A 252 2.55 15.45 -21.07
CA ASN A 252 3.05 14.08 -20.86
C ASN A 252 3.90 13.85 -19.61
N ASP A 253 4.04 14.82 -18.72
CA ASP A 253 4.65 14.53 -17.41
C ASP A 253 3.84 13.48 -16.66
N ARG A 254 4.55 12.56 -16.02
CA ARG A 254 4.02 11.59 -15.06
C ARG A 254 3.97 12.24 -13.68
N VAL A 255 2.78 12.28 -13.11
CA VAL A 255 2.52 13.00 -11.85
C VAL A 255 1.80 12.11 -10.84
N MET A 256 1.99 12.41 -9.55
CA MET A 256 1.30 11.75 -8.45
C MET A 256 0.44 12.75 -7.70
N GLN A 257 -0.77 12.36 -7.37
CA GLN A 257 -1.64 13.06 -6.43
C GLN A 257 -1.11 12.92 -5.00
N MET A 258 -0.91 14.03 -4.30
CA MET A 258 -0.30 14.05 -2.97
C MET A 258 -1.31 14.12 -1.83
N ARG A 259 -2.56 14.47 -2.12
CA ARG A 259 -3.66 14.55 -1.16
C ARG A 259 -4.91 13.85 -1.68
N ASN A 260 -5.75 13.35 -0.77
CA ASN A 260 -7.05 12.83 -1.16
C ASN A 260 -7.97 13.99 -1.54
N ASN A 261 -8.64 13.86 -2.69
CA ASN A 261 -9.72 14.74 -3.08
C ASN A 261 -10.92 13.89 -3.52
N TYR A 262 -11.93 13.83 -2.68
CA TYR A 262 -13.11 12.95 -2.86
C TYR A 262 -14.17 13.55 -3.79
N GLU A 263 -14.12 14.87 -4.03
CA GLU A 263 -15.16 15.60 -4.77
C GLU A 263 -14.83 15.74 -6.27
N ILE A 264 -13.60 15.41 -6.67
CA ILE A 264 -13.18 15.51 -8.07
C ILE A 264 -13.93 14.50 -8.91
N LYS A 265 -14.55 14.99 -9.99
CA LYS A 265 -15.23 14.14 -10.98
C LYS A 265 -14.23 13.59 -11.97
N LEU A 266 -14.40 12.31 -12.27
CA LEU A 266 -13.60 11.59 -13.27
C LEU A 266 -14.46 11.24 -14.48
N TYR A 267 -13.90 11.43 -15.66
CA TYR A 267 -14.59 11.27 -16.93
C TYR A 267 -13.89 10.22 -17.80
N ASN A 268 -14.62 9.55 -18.67
CA ASN A 268 -14.03 8.76 -19.74
C ASN A 268 -13.66 9.64 -20.94
N ARG A 269 -13.06 9.03 -21.97
CA ARG A 269 -12.67 9.74 -23.21
C ARG A 269 -13.84 10.42 -23.92
N SER A 270 -15.07 9.93 -23.76
CA SER A 270 -16.26 10.54 -24.36
C SER A 270 -16.88 11.66 -23.52
N GLY A 271 -16.26 12.03 -22.40
CA GLY A 271 -16.73 13.09 -21.49
C GLY A 271 -17.87 12.66 -20.57
N LYS A 272 -18.18 11.36 -20.48
CA LYS A 272 -19.16 10.85 -19.52
C LYS A 272 -18.48 10.67 -18.15
N GLN A 273 -19.12 11.15 -17.07
CA GLN A 273 -18.66 10.90 -15.72
C GLN A 273 -18.69 9.39 -15.40
N VAL A 274 -17.57 8.86 -14.92
CA VAL A 274 -17.38 7.42 -14.63
C VAL A 274 -16.94 7.17 -13.19
N GLY A 275 -16.75 8.22 -12.40
CA GLY A 275 -16.38 8.09 -11.00
C GLY A 275 -16.14 9.43 -10.34
N GLU A 276 -15.77 9.37 -9.08
CA GLU A 276 -15.39 10.52 -8.24
C GLU A 276 -14.18 10.15 -7.38
N GLY A 277 -13.36 11.13 -7.09
CA GLY A 277 -12.22 11.03 -6.19
C GLY A 277 -10.91 10.63 -6.86
N VAL A 278 -9.86 11.38 -6.50
CA VAL A 278 -8.45 11.06 -6.75
C VAL A 278 -7.74 11.01 -5.39
N PHE A 279 -6.92 10.00 -5.20
CA PHE A 279 -6.39 9.71 -3.87
C PHE A 279 -4.88 9.90 -3.81
N ASN A 280 -4.39 10.14 -2.61
CA ASN A 280 -2.97 10.22 -2.32
C ASN A 280 -2.26 8.93 -2.80
N GLY A 281 -1.26 9.12 -3.67
CA GLY A 281 -0.52 8.02 -4.31
C GLY A 281 -1.05 7.59 -5.68
N ASP A 282 -2.18 8.15 -6.15
CA ASP A 282 -2.64 7.93 -7.53
C ASP A 282 -1.66 8.58 -8.51
N ILE A 283 -1.21 7.79 -9.49
CA ILE A 283 -0.27 8.23 -10.52
C ILE A 283 -1.05 8.44 -11.82
N GLY A 284 -0.80 9.57 -12.46
CA GLY A 284 -1.42 9.92 -13.72
C GLY A 284 -0.44 10.57 -14.69
N THR A 285 -0.92 10.83 -15.88
CA THR A 285 -0.15 11.51 -16.95
C THR A 285 -0.89 12.77 -17.38
N ILE A 286 -0.19 13.88 -17.53
CA ILE A 286 -0.74 15.12 -18.07
C ILE A 286 -1.03 14.95 -19.55
N ARG A 287 -2.29 15.02 -19.96
CA ARG A 287 -2.73 14.80 -21.34
C ARG A 287 -3.09 16.07 -22.09
N LYS A 288 -3.33 17.17 -21.37
CA LYS A 288 -3.60 18.46 -21.98
C LYS A 288 -3.26 19.59 -21.03
N ILE A 289 -2.72 20.66 -21.59
CA ILE A 289 -2.53 21.94 -20.90
C ILE A 289 -3.19 23.01 -21.79
N SER A 290 -4.11 23.78 -21.24
CA SER A 290 -4.84 24.84 -21.91
C SER A 290 -5.03 26.05 -21.00
N GLY A 291 -4.16 27.05 -21.13
CA GLY A 291 -4.14 28.16 -20.19
C GLY A 291 -3.88 27.71 -18.77
N THR A 292 -4.84 27.94 -17.89
CA THR A 292 -4.77 27.56 -16.46
C THR A 292 -5.37 26.17 -16.16
N ASN A 293 -5.92 25.47 -17.18
CA ASN A 293 -6.54 24.17 -16.98
C ASN A 293 -5.64 23.06 -17.48
N VAL A 294 -5.50 22.00 -16.69
CA VAL A 294 -4.71 20.81 -16.96
C VAL A 294 -5.63 19.60 -16.95
N VAL A 295 -5.52 18.73 -17.94
CA VAL A 295 -6.24 17.44 -17.94
C VAL A 295 -5.24 16.34 -17.63
N ILE A 296 -5.55 15.53 -16.60
CA ILE A 296 -4.72 14.42 -16.14
C ILE A 296 -5.48 13.12 -16.31
N GLU A 297 -4.81 12.11 -16.85
CA GLU A 297 -5.34 10.76 -16.98
C GLU A 297 -4.84 9.89 -15.85
N PHE A 298 -5.75 9.29 -15.09
CA PHE A 298 -5.50 8.30 -14.05
C PHE A 298 -6.19 6.99 -14.41
N ASP A 299 -5.46 5.94 -14.75
CA ASP A 299 -6.00 4.62 -15.10
C ASP A 299 -7.14 4.69 -16.13
N GLY A 300 -6.94 5.43 -17.24
CA GLY A 300 -7.93 5.60 -18.31
C GLY A 300 -9.10 6.53 -17.98
N ARG A 301 -9.10 7.17 -16.81
CA ARG A 301 -10.08 8.18 -16.40
C ARG A 301 -9.43 9.55 -16.38
N TYR A 302 -10.17 10.57 -16.81
CA TYR A 302 -9.69 11.92 -17.02
C TYR A 302 -10.21 12.85 -15.92
N MET A 303 -9.32 13.64 -15.36
CA MET A 303 -9.59 14.68 -14.38
C MET A 303 -9.32 16.05 -15.01
N ASP A 304 -10.29 16.95 -14.96
CA ASP A 304 -10.05 18.37 -15.17
C ASP A 304 -9.45 18.97 -13.90
N CYS A 305 -8.19 19.38 -13.99
CA CYS A 305 -7.40 19.91 -12.86
C CYS A 305 -7.26 21.42 -12.98
N PRO A 306 -8.05 22.21 -12.24
CA PRO A 306 -7.83 23.64 -12.14
C PRO A 306 -6.44 23.94 -11.55
N GLN A 307 -5.87 25.08 -11.94
CA GLN A 307 -4.50 25.46 -11.53
C GLN A 307 -4.24 25.36 -10.02
N VAL A 308 -5.23 25.70 -9.18
CA VAL A 308 -5.13 25.62 -7.71
C VAL A 308 -4.83 24.21 -7.20
N LEU A 309 -5.27 23.17 -7.90
CA LEU A 309 -5.03 21.77 -7.53
C LEU A 309 -3.66 21.24 -7.98
N LEU A 310 -2.90 22.01 -8.75
CA LEU A 310 -1.53 21.64 -9.12
C LEU A 310 -0.59 21.61 -7.90
N ASP A 311 -0.94 22.29 -6.80
CA ASP A 311 -0.22 22.21 -5.53
C ASP A 311 -0.18 20.78 -4.98
N ASP A 312 -1.22 20.03 -5.23
CA ASP A 312 -1.37 18.65 -4.78
C ASP A 312 -0.68 17.63 -5.71
N LEU A 313 0.07 18.09 -6.72
CA LEU A 313 0.78 17.24 -7.66
C LEU A 313 2.29 17.30 -7.47
N GLU A 314 2.94 16.16 -7.67
CA GLU A 314 4.40 16.04 -7.79
C GLU A 314 4.76 15.15 -8.99
N LEU A 315 5.96 15.34 -9.55
CA LEU A 315 6.49 14.42 -10.56
C LEU A 315 6.62 13.00 -9.97
N SER A 316 6.42 11.99 -10.79
CA SER A 316 6.34 10.60 -10.34
C SER A 316 7.04 9.61 -11.27
N TYR A 317 8.24 9.92 -11.72
CA TYR A 317 9.15 8.97 -12.36
C TYR A 317 9.90 8.12 -11.33
N ALA A 318 10.12 8.70 -10.15
CA ALA A 318 10.58 8.05 -8.94
C ALA A 318 9.69 8.45 -7.76
N ILE A 319 9.47 7.53 -6.83
CA ILE A 319 8.67 7.76 -5.62
C ILE A 319 9.38 7.23 -4.38
N THR A 320 8.93 7.64 -3.19
CA THR A 320 9.46 7.03 -1.97
C THR A 320 8.88 5.63 -1.77
N ILE A 321 9.65 4.74 -1.12
CA ILE A 321 9.17 3.39 -0.77
C ILE A 321 7.86 3.45 0.02
N HIS A 322 7.68 4.44 0.91
CA HIS A 322 6.43 4.63 1.66
C HIS A 322 5.22 4.91 0.73
N LYS A 323 5.43 5.65 -0.36
CA LYS A 323 4.38 5.95 -1.34
C LYS A 323 4.03 4.77 -2.25
N SER A 324 4.89 3.77 -2.34
CA SER A 324 4.61 2.55 -3.11
C SER A 324 3.75 1.54 -2.36
N MET A 325 3.49 1.74 -1.07
CA MET A 325 2.67 0.82 -0.27
C MET A 325 1.26 0.68 -0.87
N GLY A 326 0.74 -0.54 -0.92
CA GLY A 326 -0.51 -0.86 -1.62
C GLY A 326 -0.43 -0.87 -3.14
N SER A 327 0.77 -0.66 -3.72
CA SER A 327 1.03 -0.70 -5.17
C SER A 327 1.90 -1.88 -5.55
N GLU A 328 1.85 -2.29 -6.83
CA GLU A 328 2.76 -3.28 -7.41
C GLU A 328 3.13 -2.87 -8.83
N TYR A 329 4.35 -3.17 -9.21
CA TYR A 329 4.92 -2.83 -10.51
C TYR A 329 5.54 -4.07 -11.14
N ASP A 330 5.64 -4.14 -12.46
CA ASP A 330 6.34 -5.24 -13.14
C ASP A 330 7.83 -5.23 -12.76
N THR A 331 8.46 -4.06 -12.86
CA THR A 331 9.88 -3.85 -12.53
C THR A 331 10.04 -2.73 -11.51
N VAL A 332 10.88 -2.98 -10.50
CA VAL A 332 11.25 -2.01 -9.48
C VAL A 332 12.76 -1.79 -9.49
N ILE A 333 13.18 -0.51 -9.47
CA ILE A 333 14.58 -0.09 -9.37
C ILE A 333 14.79 0.57 -8.00
N ILE A 334 15.77 0.12 -7.22
CA ILE A 334 15.97 0.55 -5.84
C ILE A 334 17.40 1.06 -5.63
N PRO A 335 17.61 2.36 -5.35
CA PRO A 335 18.92 2.89 -4.95
C PRO A 335 19.27 2.43 -3.52
N LEU A 336 20.52 1.97 -3.36
CA LEU A 336 21.07 1.51 -2.07
C LEU A 336 22.39 2.22 -1.82
N LEU A 337 22.38 3.25 -0.98
CA LEU A 337 23.56 4.07 -0.64
C LEU A 337 23.77 4.10 0.87
N ALA A 338 25.01 3.98 1.32
CA ALA A 338 25.35 4.03 2.74
C ALA A 338 25.03 5.40 3.37
N ALA A 339 25.01 6.47 2.58
CA ALA A 339 24.54 7.79 2.99
C ALA A 339 23.07 7.74 3.47
N HIS A 340 22.27 6.81 2.95
CA HIS A 340 20.87 6.59 3.33
C HIS A 340 20.69 5.77 4.63
N ASN A 341 21.74 5.57 5.40
CA ASN A 341 21.78 4.64 6.53
C ASN A 341 20.63 4.79 7.53
N VAL A 342 20.17 6.02 7.80
CA VAL A 342 19.12 6.30 8.80
C VAL A 342 17.80 5.60 8.46
N LEU A 343 17.45 5.57 7.17
CA LEU A 343 16.19 4.96 6.68
C LEU A 343 16.36 3.51 6.23
N LEU A 344 17.57 3.09 5.89
CA LEU A 344 17.83 1.72 5.44
C LEU A 344 17.60 0.72 6.56
N THR A 345 16.44 0.08 6.52
CA THR A 345 16.03 -0.98 7.44
C THR A 345 15.58 -2.21 6.66
N ARG A 346 15.56 -3.35 7.33
CA ARG A 346 15.10 -4.62 6.75
C ARG A 346 13.67 -4.52 6.20
N ASN A 347 12.76 -3.97 6.98
CA ASN A 347 11.36 -3.80 6.59
C ASN A 347 11.21 -2.85 5.38
N LEU A 348 12.02 -1.78 5.32
CA LEU A 348 12.02 -0.87 4.17
C LEU A 348 12.47 -1.59 2.89
N LEU A 349 13.59 -2.33 2.97
CA LEU A 349 14.12 -3.09 1.83
C LEU A 349 13.15 -4.19 1.42
N TYR A 350 12.61 -4.95 2.37
CA TYR A 350 11.60 -5.98 2.13
C TYR A 350 10.36 -5.40 1.43
N THR A 351 9.82 -4.28 1.96
CA THR A 351 8.68 -3.60 1.33
C THR A 351 8.99 -3.19 -0.10
N ALA A 352 10.15 -2.60 -0.38
CA ALA A 352 10.51 -2.18 -1.73
C ALA A 352 10.61 -3.36 -2.71
N ILE A 353 11.25 -4.45 -2.30
CA ILE A 353 11.44 -5.64 -3.13
C ILE A 353 10.09 -6.32 -3.43
N THR A 354 9.22 -6.42 -2.43
CA THR A 354 7.89 -7.05 -2.59
C THR A 354 6.90 -6.21 -3.42
N ARG A 355 7.27 -5.00 -3.84
CA ARG A 355 6.48 -4.23 -4.83
C ARG A 355 6.70 -4.70 -6.26
N ALA A 356 7.73 -5.51 -6.53
CA ALA A 356 8.02 -6.03 -7.86
C ALA A 356 7.27 -7.34 -8.14
N LYS A 357 6.63 -7.42 -9.31
CA LYS A 357 5.98 -8.64 -9.81
C LYS A 357 6.95 -9.56 -10.54
N ARG A 358 7.87 -8.98 -11.32
CA ARG A 358 8.74 -9.75 -12.22
C ARG A 358 10.22 -9.41 -12.13
N ARG A 359 10.58 -8.18 -11.75
CA ARG A 359 11.99 -7.78 -11.76
C ARG A 359 12.35 -6.79 -10.66
N VAL A 360 13.44 -7.06 -9.97
CA VAL A 360 14.07 -6.15 -9.00
C VAL A 360 15.48 -5.81 -9.47
N LEU A 361 15.79 -4.52 -9.56
CA LEU A 361 17.11 -4.01 -9.90
C LEU A 361 17.61 -3.17 -8.73
N LEU A 362 18.53 -3.71 -7.95
CA LEU A 362 19.22 -3.00 -6.88
C LEU A 362 20.42 -2.26 -7.46
N VAL A 363 20.58 -0.98 -7.13
CA VAL A 363 21.69 -0.15 -7.67
C VAL A 363 22.40 0.55 -6.53
N GLY A 364 23.73 0.40 -6.44
CA GLY A 364 24.53 1.14 -5.46
C GLY A 364 25.56 0.30 -4.70
N GLU A 365 25.66 0.52 -3.40
CA GLU A 365 26.69 -0.06 -2.56
C GLU A 365 26.25 -1.36 -1.90
N LYS A 366 27.04 -2.45 -2.05
CA LYS A 366 26.77 -3.71 -1.30
C LYS A 366 26.75 -3.50 0.20
N ARG A 367 27.57 -2.57 0.71
CA ARG A 367 27.57 -2.20 2.13
C ARG A 367 26.20 -1.70 2.59
N ALA A 368 25.54 -0.87 1.77
CA ALA A 368 24.20 -0.37 2.08
C ALA A 368 23.16 -1.49 2.13
N LEU A 369 23.25 -2.45 1.20
CA LEU A 369 22.41 -3.66 1.22
C LEU A 369 22.58 -4.44 2.53
N TYR A 370 23.81 -4.71 2.94
CA TYR A 370 24.08 -5.44 4.18
C TYR A 370 23.61 -4.67 5.41
N MET A 371 23.80 -3.35 5.43
CA MET A 371 23.29 -2.50 6.51
C MET A 371 21.78 -2.58 6.63
N ALA A 372 21.06 -2.52 5.50
CA ALA A 372 19.61 -2.63 5.48
C ALA A 372 19.15 -3.99 6.03
N ILE A 373 19.75 -5.09 5.60
CA ILE A 373 19.39 -6.46 6.04
C ILE A 373 19.62 -6.66 7.55
N HIS A 374 20.73 -6.16 8.08
CA HIS A 374 21.04 -6.32 9.51
C HIS A 374 20.28 -5.37 10.43
N ARG A 375 19.82 -4.24 9.90
CA ARG A 375 19.10 -3.24 10.69
C ARG A 375 17.62 -3.55 10.77
N SER A 376 17.24 -4.34 11.76
CA SER A 376 15.83 -4.50 12.11
C SER A 376 15.41 -3.31 12.98
N ARG A 377 14.49 -2.47 12.49
CA ARG A 377 13.76 -1.50 13.32
C ARG A 377 12.63 -2.23 14.05
N LYS A 378 12.96 -3.15 14.93
CA LYS A 378 12.03 -3.52 16.00
C LYS A 378 12.11 -2.46 17.12
N GLY A 379 11.90 -1.21 16.74
CA GLY A 379 11.64 -0.15 17.70
C GLY A 379 10.27 -0.41 18.29
N LYS A 380 10.21 -0.88 19.54
CA LYS A 380 8.94 -0.96 20.27
C LYS A 380 8.30 0.41 20.25
N ARG A 381 7.25 0.55 19.46
CA ARG A 381 6.34 1.70 19.61
C ARG A 381 5.63 1.50 20.93
N ASN A 382 5.82 2.40 21.90
CA ASN A 382 5.32 2.28 23.27
C ASN A 382 3.81 2.51 23.35
N THR A 383 3.01 1.66 22.72
CA THR A 383 1.54 1.74 22.77
C THR A 383 0.97 0.88 23.87
N MET A 384 1.65 -0.19 24.27
CA MET A 384 1.19 -1.23 25.21
C MET A 384 -0.15 -1.88 24.75
N LEU A 385 -0.48 -1.79 23.45
CA LEU A 385 -1.77 -2.28 22.93
C LEU A 385 -1.92 -3.79 23.13
N GLY A 386 -0.90 -4.57 22.76
CA GLY A 386 -0.91 -6.03 22.89
C GLY A 386 -1.08 -6.48 24.33
N GLU A 387 -0.36 -5.86 25.28
CA GLU A 387 -0.47 -6.14 26.71
C GLU A 387 -1.87 -5.79 27.25
N ARG A 388 -2.39 -4.63 26.89
CA ARG A 388 -3.73 -4.19 27.29
C ARG A 388 -4.82 -5.11 26.76
N ILE A 389 -4.74 -5.53 25.50
CA ILE A 389 -5.69 -6.47 24.90
C ILE A 389 -5.65 -7.81 25.66
N ALA A 390 -4.46 -8.34 25.94
CA ALA A 390 -4.32 -9.59 26.69
C ALA A 390 -4.88 -9.50 28.12
N LEU A 391 -4.65 -8.39 28.81
CA LEU A 391 -5.19 -8.14 30.15
C LEU A 391 -6.73 -8.03 30.11
N TYR A 392 -7.26 -7.26 29.18
CA TYR A 392 -8.70 -7.08 29.03
C TYR A 392 -9.40 -8.40 28.67
N TYR A 393 -8.85 -9.17 27.76
CA TYR A 393 -9.34 -10.49 27.38
C TYR A 393 -9.42 -11.41 28.60
N LYS A 394 -8.36 -11.50 29.42
CA LYS A 394 -8.36 -12.29 30.67
C LYS A 394 -9.46 -11.84 31.64
N ALA A 395 -9.67 -10.53 31.77
CA ALA A 395 -10.69 -9.99 32.66
C ALA A 395 -12.11 -10.34 32.19
N VAL A 396 -12.37 -10.20 30.89
CA VAL A 396 -13.70 -10.53 30.28
C VAL A 396 -13.98 -12.03 30.38
N THR A 397 -12.99 -12.87 30.06
CA THR A 397 -13.13 -14.33 30.13
C THR A 397 -13.41 -14.81 31.56
N ARG A 398 -12.71 -14.27 32.56
CA ARG A 398 -12.98 -14.59 34.00
C ARG A 398 -14.39 -14.17 34.42
N LYS A 399 -14.87 -13.02 33.93
CA LYS A 399 -16.22 -12.55 34.23
C LYS A 399 -17.30 -13.47 33.60
N ALA A 400 -17.10 -13.90 32.35
CA ALA A 400 -17.98 -14.83 31.68
C ALA A 400 -18.06 -16.17 32.41
N LEU A 401 -16.94 -16.78 32.79
CA LEU A 401 -16.90 -18.04 33.55
C LEU A 401 -17.64 -17.93 34.88
N ARG A 402 -17.48 -16.83 35.63
CA ARG A 402 -18.20 -16.61 36.90
C ARG A 402 -19.70 -16.47 36.70
N ASN A 403 -20.13 -15.88 35.58
CA ASN A 403 -21.55 -15.74 35.27
C ASN A 403 -22.15 -17.12 34.92
N GLU A 404 -21.46 -17.95 34.14
CA GLU A 404 -21.89 -19.32 33.80
C GLU A 404 -21.98 -20.20 35.06
N GLU A 405 -20.99 -20.18 35.94
CA GLU A 405 -21.01 -20.86 37.24
C GLU A 405 -22.18 -20.38 38.10
N GLY A 406 -22.48 -19.08 38.12
CA GLY A 406 -23.61 -18.52 38.87
C GLY A 406 -24.99 -18.94 38.31
N GLU A 407 -25.12 -19.05 36.98
CA GLU A 407 -26.33 -19.54 36.34
C GLU A 407 -26.55 -21.06 36.55
N GLU A 408 -25.47 -21.87 36.55
CA GLU A 408 -25.55 -23.29 36.88
C GLU A 408 -26.00 -23.52 38.33
N TRP A 409 -25.49 -22.72 39.28
CA TRP A 409 -25.93 -22.76 40.67
C TRP A 409 -27.41 -22.41 40.84
N GLN A 410 -27.89 -21.40 40.07
CA GLN A 410 -29.32 -21.03 40.09
C GLN A 410 -30.25 -22.06 39.44
N ARG A 411 -29.74 -22.88 38.51
CA ARG A 411 -30.51 -23.99 37.89
C ARG A 411 -30.49 -25.28 38.71
N ALA A 412 -29.52 -25.40 39.62
CA ALA A 412 -29.36 -26.59 40.49
C ALA A 412 -29.99 -26.42 41.87
N SER A 413 -30.41 -25.22 42.24
CA SER A 413 -31.19 -24.90 43.46
C SER A 413 -32.66 -24.68 43.13
#